data_e70258c0324338d454f257caa2831986
#
_entry.id   e70258c0324338d454f257caa2831986
#
_cell.length_a   1.000
_cell.length_b   1.000
_cell.length_c   1.000
_cell.angle_alpha   90.00
_cell.angle_beta   90.00
_cell.angle_gamma   90.00
#
_symmetry.space_group_name_H-M   'P 1'
#
loop_
_entity.id
_entity.type
_entity.pdbx_description
1 polymer ?
#
loop_
_entity_poly.entity_id
_entity_poly.type
_entity_poly.pdbx_seq_one_letter_code
_entity_poly.pdbx_strand_id
1 'polypeptide(L)'
;MKVLAITQARYGSTRLPAKILKVVNGQTLLEIHLRRILQAKTINKLKIATTDEEGASYIVEVANKVGVEYHKGSVDDVLSRFYGTAAPEKPDYVIRS
;
A
#
# COMPACT_ATOMS: atom_id res chain seq x y z
N MET A 1 12.31 -11.31 14.72
CA MET A 1 10.97 -10.68 14.81
C MET A 1 10.62 -10.09 13.46
N LYS A 2 9.43 -10.38 12.97
CA LYS A 2 9.00 -9.88 11.66
C LYS A 2 8.09 -8.66 11.84
N VAL A 3 8.52 -7.54 11.29
CA VAL A 3 7.74 -6.29 11.30
C VAL A 3 7.25 -6.03 9.88
N LEU A 4 5.94 -5.99 9.71
CA LEU A 4 5.29 -5.72 8.43
C LEU A 4 4.72 -4.31 8.44
N ALA A 5 5.07 -3.52 7.41
CA ALA A 5 4.46 -2.22 7.20
C ALA A 5 3.38 -2.37 6.12
N ILE A 6 2.22 -1.79 6.35
CA ILE A 6 1.13 -1.80 5.38
C ILE A 6 0.72 -0.37 5.05
N THR A 7 0.75 -0.04 3.76
CA THR A 7 0.23 1.20 3.24
C THR A 7 -1.14 0.91 2.64
N GLN A 8 -2.17 1.57 3.14
CA GLN A 8 -3.49 1.48 2.53
C GLN A 8 -3.61 2.54 1.46
N ALA A 9 -3.85 2.11 0.22
CA ALA A 9 -3.96 2.98 -0.93
C ALA A 9 -5.20 2.60 -1.73
N ARG A 10 -6.05 3.56 -2.00
CA ARG A 10 -7.32 3.34 -2.66
C ARG A 10 -7.57 4.46 -3.66
N TYR A 11 -7.82 4.10 -4.93
CA TYR A 11 -8.01 5.09 -5.99
C TYR A 11 -9.29 5.91 -5.79
N GLY A 12 -10.37 5.25 -5.38
CA GLY A 12 -11.68 5.87 -5.22
C GLY A 12 -11.90 6.60 -3.90
N SER A 13 -10.85 6.98 -3.20
CA SER A 13 -10.98 7.73 -1.96
C SER A 13 -11.75 9.03 -2.19
N THR A 14 -12.79 9.26 -1.39
CA THR A 14 -13.62 10.47 -1.52
C THR A 14 -12.91 11.73 -1.06
N ARG A 15 -11.92 11.60 -0.19
CA ARG A 15 -11.18 12.76 0.32
C ARG A 15 -10.13 13.26 -0.67
N LEU A 16 -9.37 12.34 -1.25
CA LEU A 16 -8.22 12.68 -2.08
C LEU A 16 -8.14 11.73 -3.25
N PRO A 17 -9.20 11.69 -4.10
CA PRO A 17 -9.21 10.75 -5.23
C PRO A 17 -7.98 10.98 -6.10
N ALA A 18 -7.25 9.91 -6.33
CA ALA A 18 -6.05 9.90 -7.17
C ALA A 18 -4.93 10.84 -6.72
N LYS A 19 -5.01 11.47 -5.54
CA LYS A 19 -3.93 12.34 -5.06
C LYS A 19 -2.62 11.58 -4.91
N ILE A 20 -2.69 10.33 -4.45
CA ILE A 20 -1.51 9.48 -4.29
C ILE A 20 -0.82 9.20 -5.61
N LEU A 21 -1.50 9.41 -6.74
CA LEU A 21 -0.95 9.20 -8.08
C LEU A 21 -0.49 10.51 -8.72
N LYS A 22 -0.55 11.62 -8.01
CA LYS A 22 -0.03 12.89 -8.51
C LYS A 22 1.49 12.78 -8.71
N VAL A 23 1.95 13.22 -9.87
CA VAL A 23 3.36 13.12 -10.24
C VAL A 23 4.12 14.36 -9.79
N VAL A 24 5.24 14.16 -9.11
CA VAL A 24 6.17 15.21 -8.69
C VAL A 24 7.57 14.74 -9.07
N ASN A 25 8.24 15.52 -9.91
CA ASN A 25 9.60 15.18 -10.39
C ASN A 25 9.68 13.77 -10.98
N GLY A 26 8.67 13.39 -11.76
CA GLY A 26 8.66 12.10 -12.45
C GLY A 26 8.23 10.91 -11.62
N GLN A 27 7.86 11.13 -10.36
CA GLN A 27 7.41 10.05 -9.48
C GLN A 27 6.04 10.39 -8.90
N THR A 28 5.19 9.36 -8.69
CA THR A 28 3.93 9.58 -7.99
C THR A 28 4.20 9.78 -6.49
N LEU A 29 3.27 10.45 -5.82
CA LEU A 29 3.36 10.59 -4.36
C LEU A 29 3.37 9.23 -3.68
N LEU A 30 2.63 8.26 -4.22
CA LEU A 30 2.62 6.90 -3.69
C LEU A 30 4.01 6.28 -3.80
N GLU A 31 4.66 6.40 -4.95
CA GLU A 31 6.01 5.86 -5.13
C GLU A 31 6.99 6.48 -4.13
N ILE A 32 6.94 7.79 -3.97
CA ILE A 32 7.82 8.51 -3.03
C ILE A 32 7.58 7.99 -1.62
N HIS A 33 6.33 7.83 -1.23
CA HIS A 33 5.95 7.33 0.10
C HIS A 33 6.49 5.93 0.34
N LEU A 34 6.29 5.03 -0.63
CA LEU A 34 6.75 3.64 -0.51
C LEU A 34 8.27 3.55 -0.40
N ARG A 35 8.98 4.31 -1.24
CA ARG A 35 10.44 4.29 -1.22
C ARG A 35 10.99 4.82 0.10
N ARG A 36 10.32 5.82 0.67
CA ARG A 36 10.71 6.37 1.96
C ARG A 36 10.55 5.33 3.08
N ILE A 37 9.44 4.59 3.06
CA ILE A 37 9.22 3.54 4.06
C ILE A 37 10.23 2.41 3.91
N LEU A 38 10.59 2.05 2.68
CA LEU A 38 11.55 0.99 2.43
C LEU A 38 12.95 1.31 2.96
N GLN A 39 13.23 2.58 3.22
CA GLN A 39 14.51 2.97 3.81
C GLN A 39 14.57 2.71 5.32
N ALA A 40 13.43 2.45 5.95
CA ALA A 40 13.38 2.19 7.38
C ALA A 40 13.99 0.82 7.68
N LYS A 41 14.95 0.79 8.60
CA LYS A 41 15.67 -0.45 8.94
C LYS A 41 14.88 -1.35 9.89
N THR A 42 13.83 -0.82 10.50
CA THR A 42 13.05 -1.54 11.49
C THR A 42 11.98 -2.43 10.87
N ILE A 43 11.66 -2.24 9.59
CA ILE A 43 10.66 -3.07 8.92
C ILE A 43 11.32 -4.18 8.12
N ASN A 44 10.67 -5.34 8.07
CA ASN A 44 11.14 -6.49 7.30
C ASN A 44 10.48 -6.58 5.94
N LYS A 45 9.24 -6.09 5.83
CA LYS A 45 8.48 -6.15 4.58
C LYS A 45 7.47 -5.01 4.52
N LEU A 46 7.22 -4.52 3.31
CA LEU A 46 6.19 -3.53 3.03
C LEU A 46 5.19 -4.13 2.05
N LYS A 47 3.91 -3.95 2.32
CA LYS A 47 2.83 -4.36 1.41
C LYS A 47 1.84 -3.22 1.24
N ILE A 48 1.12 -3.25 0.13
CA ILE A 48 0.02 -2.32 -0.13
C ILE A 48 -1.30 -3.05 0.04
N ALA A 49 -2.22 -2.47 0.80
CA ALA A 49 -3.59 -2.93 0.88
C ALA A 49 -4.44 -2.01 -0.02
N THR A 50 -4.98 -2.55 -1.09
CA THR A 50 -5.79 -1.80 -2.04
C THR A 50 -7.10 -2.55 -2.31
N THR A 51 -7.85 -2.11 -3.31
CA THR A 51 -9.17 -2.65 -3.63
C THR A 51 -9.24 -3.06 -5.09
N ASP A 52 -10.39 -3.63 -5.51
CA ASP A 52 -10.68 -3.98 -6.90
C ASP A 52 -11.39 -2.86 -7.64
N GLU A 53 -11.41 -1.66 -7.08
CA GLU A 53 -12.08 -0.52 -7.72
C GLU A 53 -11.48 -0.18 -9.06
N GLU A 54 -12.27 0.49 -9.90
CA GLU A 54 -11.77 1.10 -11.12
C GLU A 54 -10.62 2.04 -10.77
N GLY A 55 -9.54 1.98 -11.51
CA GLY A 55 -8.35 2.78 -11.22
C GLY A 55 -7.35 2.10 -10.32
N ALA A 56 -7.70 0.97 -9.70
CA ALA A 56 -6.76 0.25 -8.84
C ALA A 56 -5.51 -0.21 -9.60
N SER A 57 -5.61 -0.42 -10.92
CA SER A 57 -4.48 -0.79 -11.76
C SER A 57 -3.33 0.21 -11.68
N TYR A 58 -3.62 1.50 -11.49
CA TYR A 58 -2.57 2.51 -11.34
C TYR A 58 -1.76 2.28 -10.07
N ILE A 59 -2.42 1.86 -9.01
CA ILE A 59 -1.76 1.55 -7.74
C ILE A 59 -0.90 0.31 -7.88
N VAL A 60 -1.42 -0.70 -8.57
CA VAL A 60 -0.68 -1.94 -8.85
C VAL A 60 0.56 -1.65 -9.68
N GLU A 61 0.47 -0.76 -10.67
CA GLU A 61 1.63 -0.37 -11.47
C GLU A 61 2.73 0.23 -10.61
N VAL A 62 2.38 1.10 -9.67
CA VAL A 62 3.35 1.69 -8.76
C VAL A 62 3.97 0.62 -7.86
N ALA A 63 3.15 -0.30 -7.34
CA ALA A 63 3.64 -1.41 -6.53
C ALA A 63 4.68 -2.23 -7.29
N ASN A 64 4.38 -2.58 -8.54
CA ASN A 64 5.30 -3.35 -9.38
C ASN A 64 6.59 -2.58 -9.67
N LYS A 65 6.48 -1.28 -9.91
CA LYS A 65 7.63 -0.44 -10.20
C LYS A 65 8.58 -0.36 -9.01
N VAL A 66 8.04 -0.28 -7.81
CA VAL A 66 8.84 -0.21 -6.57
C VAL A 66 9.29 -1.59 -6.11
N GLY A 67 8.57 -2.64 -6.53
CA GLY A 67 8.88 -4.01 -6.10
C GLY A 67 8.20 -4.39 -4.80
N VAL A 68 7.03 -3.81 -4.54
CA VAL A 68 6.24 -4.06 -3.32
C VAL A 68 5.06 -4.95 -3.65
N GLU A 69 4.76 -5.93 -2.81
CA GLU A 69 3.58 -6.77 -2.97
C GLU A 69 2.32 -6.00 -2.58
N TYR A 70 1.21 -6.43 -3.12
CA TYR A 70 -0.08 -5.81 -2.82
C TYR A 70 -1.15 -6.88 -2.59
N HIS A 71 -2.22 -6.48 -1.91
CA HIS A 71 -3.40 -7.31 -1.70
C HIS A 71 -4.64 -6.48 -2.05
N LYS A 72 -5.53 -7.07 -2.85
CA LYS A 72 -6.81 -6.44 -3.20
C LYS A 72 -7.89 -6.99 -2.29
N GLY A 73 -8.56 -6.11 -1.57
CA GLY A 73 -9.60 -6.49 -0.64
C GLY A 73 -10.86 -5.67 -0.77
N SER A 74 -11.72 -5.76 0.22
CA SER A 74 -13.02 -5.10 0.23
C SER A 74 -12.88 -3.57 0.20
N VAL A 75 -13.75 -2.93 -0.57
CA VAL A 75 -13.86 -1.46 -0.59
C VAL A 75 -14.48 -0.97 0.73
N ASP A 76 -15.52 -1.66 1.20
CA ASP A 76 -16.31 -1.20 2.35
C ASP A 76 -15.74 -1.65 3.69
N ASP A 77 -15.15 -2.82 3.74
CA ASP A 77 -14.59 -3.38 4.97
C ASP A 77 -13.08 -3.15 5.03
N VAL A 78 -12.71 -2.01 5.58
CA VAL A 78 -11.30 -1.60 5.68
C VAL A 78 -10.52 -2.57 6.58
N LEU A 79 -11.12 -3.02 7.65
CA LEU A 79 -10.46 -3.93 8.59
C LEU A 79 -10.17 -5.28 7.94
N SER A 80 -11.14 -5.82 7.21
CA SER A 80 -10.96 -7.08 6.48
C SER A 80 -9.84 -6.97 5.45
N ARG A 81 -9.80 -5.85 4.72
CA ARG A 81 -8.77 -5.59 3.72
C ARG A 81 -7.38 -5.55 4.35
N PHE A 82 -7.27 -4.86 5.47
CA PHE A 82 -6.02 -4.75 6.22
C PHE A 82 -5.58 -6.12 6.73
N TYR A 83 -6.50 -6.85 7.32
CA TYR A 83 -6.22 -8.16 7.87
C TYR A 83 -5.82 -9.16 6.78
N GLY A 84 -6.51 -9.14 5.65
CA GLY A 84 -6.18 -10.01 4.52
C GLY A 84 -4.79 -9.73 3.94
N THR A 85 -4.33 -8.48 4.05
CA THR A 85 -2.99 -8.12 3.62
C THR A 85 -1.92 -8.66 4.59
N ALA A 86 -2.20 -8.60 5.88
CA ALA A 86 -1.24 -8.98 6.92
C ALA A 86 -1.17 -10.49 7.15
N ALA A 87 -2.31 -11.19 7.12
CA ALA A 87 -2.41 -12.59 7.56
C ALA A 87 -1.43 -13.54 6.86
N PRO A 88 -1.24 -13.48 5.52
CA PRO A 88 -0.30 -14.40 4.86
C PRO A 88 1.15 -14.26 5.34
N GLU A 89 1.50 -13.10 5.86
CA GLU A 89 2.88 -12.81 6.27
C GLU A 89 3.18 -13.26 7.70
N LYS A 90 2.15 -13.53 8.49
CA LYS A 90 2.27 -13.92 9.90
C LYS A 90 3.26 -13.03 10.66
N PRO A 91 3.07 -11.69 10.61
CA PRO A 91 4.02 -10.79 11.26
C PRO A 91 3.87 -10.78 12.78
N ASP A 92 4.96 -10.43 13.45
CA ASP A 92 4.93 -10.20 14.90
C ASP A 92 4.34 -8.83 15.21
N TYR A 93 4.65 -7.84 14.35
CA TYR A 93 4.11 -6.48 14.47
C TYR A 93 3.70 -5.96 13.11
N VAL A 94 2.65 -5.16 13.09
CA VAL A 94 2.18 -4.48 11.89
C VAL A 94 2.20 -2.98 12.12
N ILE A 95 2.85 -2.27 11.21
CA ILE A 95 2.90 -0.81 11.24
C ILE A 95 2.00 -0.31 10.11
N ARG A 96 1.09 0.57 10.45
CA ARG A 96 0.20 1.20 9.49
C ARG A 96 0.78 2.55 9.06
N SER A 97 0.92 2.71 7.78
CA SER A 97 1.47 3.96 7.25
C SER A 97 0.51 4.71 6.34
#